data_acc12d767cde5bf42b4956c80a877dab
#
_entry.id   acc12d767cde5bf42b4956c80a877dab
#
_cell.length_a   1.000
_cell.length_b   1.000
_cell.length_c   1.000
_cell.angle_alpha   90.00
_cell.angle_beta   90.00
_cell.angle_gamma   90.00
#
_symmetry.space_group_name_H-M   'P 1'
#
loop_
_entity.id
_entity.type
_entity.pdbx_description
1 polymer ?
#
loop_
_entity_poly.entity_id
_entity_poly.type
_entity_poly.pdbx_seq_one_letter_code
_entity_poly.pdbx_strand_id
1 'polypeptide(L)'
;MESKIKHFISCIAWPGLMVLCMTMMAYGFTRDRPVLYFNVAYVILIVTLFFLERWMPHEREWTKSDGQTLANILHTLSSKGTTQLLLLFGGIIGLMGLMEDPGRGIWPRDWPLAAQVLLGVVVAEFPLYWAHRVGHEWPFLWRFHAVHHSVIKLWIVNTGRFHFVDSLYKIVPSVGLLLALGAPLAVVIWLSAFTGFIGMLTHCNVEMRLGPLSWIFNTPELHRWHHSKDLREANKNYCENVMVWDLMFGTYFRESHRRPPADIGIREFMPPRFVDQIMWPFLSQEGKQQIEVGCRLIS
;
A
#
# COMPACT_ATOMS: atom_id res chain seq x y z
N MET A 1 -11.67 -3.58 -32.58
CA MET A 1 -12.54 -2.89 -31.63
C MET A 1 -12.11 -3.15 -30.16
N GLU A 2 -11.93 -4.37 -29.74
CA GLU A 2 -11.49 -4.73 -28.38
C GLU A 2 -10.17 -4.06 -27.94
N SER A 3 -9.16 -4.03 -28.80
CA SER A 3 -7.86 -3.37 -28.51
C SER A 3 -8.02 -1.87 -28.22
N LYS A 4 -8.87 -1.14 -28.95
CA LYS A 4 -9.13 0.29 -28.72
C LYS A 4 -9.86 0.53 -27.40
N ILE A 5 -10.81 -0.34 -27.04
CA ILE A 5 -11.54 -0.28 -25.78
C ILE A 5 -10.58 -0.53 -24.59
N LYS A 6 -9.75 -1.56 -24.67
CA LYS A 6 -8.74 -1.87 -23.65
C LYS A 6 -7.75 -0.71 -23.48
N HIS A 7 -7.30 -0.12 -24.59
CA HIS A 7 -6.42 1.06 -24.53
C HIS A 7 -7.09 2.23 -23.83
N PHE A 8 -8.33 2.58 -24.19
CA PHE A 8 -9.08 3.64 -23.55
C PHE A 8 -9.25 3.39 -22.03
N ILE A 9 -9.69 2.18 -21.66
CA ILE A 9 -9.87 1.81 -20.24
C ILE A 9 -8.54 1.84 -19.50
N SER A 10 -7.41 1.42 -20.10
CA SER A 10 -6.11 1.49 -19.44
C SER A 10 -5.69 2.91 -19.05
N CYS A 11 -6.18 3.93 -19.76
CA CYS A 11 -5.90 5.33 -19.45
C CYS A 11 -6.82 5.91 -18.38
N ILE A 12 -8.09 5.44 -18.30
CA ILE A 12 -9.10 6.06 -17.44
C ILE A 12 -9.44 5.25 -16.19
N ALA A 13 -9.10 3.95 -16.14
CA ALA A 13 -9.50 3.08 -15.04
C ALA A 13 -9.00 3.59 -13.68
N TRP A 14 -7.72 3.91 -13.57
CA TRP A 14 -7.15 4.40 -12.32
C TRP A 14 -7.79 5.74 -11.87
N PRO A 15 -7.75 6.83 -12.67
CA PRO A 15 -8.35 8.08 -12.23
C PRO A 15 -9.86 7.97 -12.02
N GLY A 16 -10.57 7.21 -12.85
CA GLY A 16 -12.02 7.02 -12.71
C GLY A 16 -12.39 6.28 -11.43
N LEU A 17 -11.67 5.21 -11.08
CA LEU A 17 -11.89 4.47 -9.85
C LEU A 17 -11.52 5.30 -8.61
N MET A 18 -10.42 6.07 -8.65
CA MET A 18 -10.08 6.99 -7.57
C MET A 18 -11.16 8.05 -7.35
N VAL A 19 -11.62 8.71 -8.43
CA VAL A 19 -12.69 9.71 -8.34
C VAL A 19 -13.98 9.08 -7.78
N LEU A 20 -14.37 7.89 -8.25
CA LEU A 20 -15.54 7.17 -7.72
C LEU A 20 -15.40 6.91 -6.22
N CYS A 21 -14.29 6.32 -5.78
CA CYS A 21 -14.07 5.97 -4.37
C CYS A 21 -14.05 7.21 -3.48
N MET A 22 -13.35 8.28 -3.91
CA MET A 22 -13.27 9.53 -3.15
C MET A 22 -14.61 10.26 -3.10
N THR A 23 -15.40 10.22 -4.17
CA THR A 23 -16.77 10.78 -4.20
C THR A 23 -17.70 10.01 -3.26
N MET A 24 -17.63 8.68 -3.25
CA MET A 24 -18.39 7.86 -2.30
C MET A 24 -18.00 8.16 -0.85
N MET A 25 -16.72 8.36 -0.59
CA MET A 25 -16.24 8.75 0.74
C MET A 25 -16.78 10.13 1.14
N ALA A 26 -16.72 11.12 0.23
CA ALA A 26 -17.27 12.46 0.44
C ALA A 26 -18.79 12.39 0.76
N TYR A 27 -19.52 11.61 -0.02
CA TYR A 27 -20.95 11.39 0.25
C TYR A 27 -21.19 10.75 1.61
N GLY A 28 -20.34 9.79 2.01
CA GLY A 28 -20.38 9.17 3.34
C GLY A 28 -20.25 10.18 4.48
N PHE A 29 -19.37 11.18 4.33
CA PHE A 29 -19.24 12.27 5.30
C PHE A 29 -20.51 13.14 5.39
N THR A 30 -21.17 13.45 4.26
CA THR A 30 -22.43 14.21 4.28
C THR A 30 -23.60 13.44 4.93
N ARG A 31 -23.44 12.13 5.11
CA ARG A 31 -24.45 11.24 5.71
C ARG A 31 -24.08 10.78 7.13
N ASP A 32 -23.00 11.31 7.71
CA ASP A 32 -22.44 10.85 9.00
C ASP A 32 -22.15 9.35 9.06
N ARG A 33 -21.81 8.76 7.90
CA ARG A 33 -21.53 7.32 7.73
C ARG A 33 -20.27 7.05 6.89
N PRO A 34 -19.14 7.72 7.14
CA PRO A 34 -17.95 7.60 6.29
C PRO A 34 -17.41 6.16 6.24
N VAL A 35 -17.44 5.42 7.35
CA VAL A 35 -16.96 4.02 7.40
C VAL A 35 -17.81 3.10 6.52
N LEU A 36 -19.13 3.28 6.51
CA LEU A 36 -20.01 2.48 5.64
C LEU A 36 -19.68 2.71 4.17
N TYR A 37 -19.60 3.98 3.75
CA TYR A 37 -19.32 4.32 2.34
C TYR A 37 -17.91 3.98 1.93
N PHE A 38 -16.93 4.08 2.82
CA PHE A 38 -15.58 3.54 2.60
C PHE A 38 -15.63 2.04 2.27
N ASN A 39 -16.28 1.23 3.11
CA ASN A 39 -16.36 -0.21 2.90
C ASN A 39 -17.09 -0.57 1.60
N VAL A 40 -18.21 0.13 1.28
CA VAL A 40 -18.92 -0.08 0.01
C VAL A 40 -18.03 0.26 -1.19
N ALA A 41 -17.34 1.41 -1.16
CA ALA A 41 -16.41 1.82 -2.21
C ALA A 41 -15.27 0.80 -2.35
N TYR A 42 -14.73 0.32 -1.23
CA TYR A 42 -13.65 -0.66 -1.21
C TYR A 42 -14.08 -2.02 -1.81
N VAL A 43 -15.30 -2.48 -1.52
CA VAL A 43 -15.87 -3.69 -2.13
C VAL A 43 -16.10 -3.50 -3.63
N ILE A 44 -16.65 -2.36 -4.06
CA ILE A 44 -16.81 -2.04 -5.49
C ILE A 44 -15.45 -2.05 -6.19
N LEU A 45 -14.43 -1.45 -5.58
CA LEU A 45 -13.07 -1.41 -6.11
C LEU A 45 -12.50 -2.83 -6.26
N ILE A 46 -12.60 -3.68 -5.22
CA ILE A 46 -12.17 -5.08 -5.25
C ILE A 46 -12.84 -5.84 -6.41
N VAL A 47 -14.18 -5.75 -6.49
CA VAL A 47 -14.95 -6.47 -7.52
C VAL A 47 -14.55 -6.00 -8.91
N THR A 48 -14.45 -4.68 -9.11
CA THR A 48 -14.06 -4.11 -10.40
C THR A 48 -12.66 -4.54 -10.81
N LEU A 49 -11.68 -4.42 -9.90
CA LEU A 49 -10.31 -4.83 -10.18
C LEU A 49 -10.20 -6.34 -10.41
N PHE A 50 -10.95 -7.17 -9.67
CA PHE A 50 -10.99 -8.61 -9.88
C PHE A 50 -11.38 -9.00 -11.32
N PHE A 51 -12.35 -8.30 -11.90
CA PHE A 51 -12.75 -8.53 -13.30
C PHE A 51 -11.74 -7.94 -14.28
N LEU A 52 -11.21 -6.75 -14.00
CA LEU A 52 -10.20 -6.10 -14.85
C LEU A 52 -8.90 -6.90 -14.92
N GLU A 53 -8.42 -7.48 -13.81
CA GLU A 53 -7.24 -8.35 -13.78
C GLU A 53 -7.37 -9.59 -14.67
N ARG A 54 -8.58 -10.06 -14.92
CA ARG A 54 -8.85 -11.20 -15.81
C ARG A 54 -9.04 -10.80 -17.26
N TRP A 55 -9.67 -9.66 -17.48
CA TRP A 55 -9.98 -9.18 -18.82
C TRP A 55 -8.80 -8.47 -19.51
N MET A 56 -8.04 -7.66 -18.73
CA MET A 56 -6.89 -6.91 -19.24
C MET A 56 -5.70 -6.94 -18.27
N PRO A 57 -5.17 -8.13 -17.96
CA PRO A 57 -4.03 -8.26 -17.06
C PRO A 57 -2.80 -7.55 -17.62
N HIS A 58 -2.00 -6.95 -16.73
CA HIS A 58 -0.68 -6.46 -17.05
C HIS A 58 0.26 -7.62 -17.41
N GLU A 59 0.28 -8.66 -16.56
CA GLU A 59 1.01 -9.90 -16.81
C GLU A 59 0.06 -11.10 -16.76
N ARG A 60 -0.02 -11.87 -17.86
CA ARG A 60 -0.90 -13.05 -17.94
C ARG A 60 -0.46 -14.16 -16.99
N GLU A 61 0.84 -14.34 -16.81
CA GLU A 61 1.38 -15.35 -15.90
C GLU A 61 0.94 -15.11 -14.46
N TRP A 62 0.73 -13.85 -14.06
CA TRP A 62 0.26 -13.50 -12.73
C TRP A 62 -1.22 -13.86 -12.46
N THR A 63 -1.97 -14.26 -13.48
CA THR A 63 -3.33 -14.78 -13.27
C THR A 63 -3.35 -16.23 -12.80
N LYS A 64 -2.22 -16.93 -12.91
CA LYS A 64 -2.07 -18.30 -12.40
C LYS A 64 -1.93 -18.32 -10.87
N SER A 65 -2.32 -19.44 -10.26
CA SER A 65 -2.15 -19.62 -8.82
C SER A 65 -0.65 -19.74 -8.45
N ASP A 66 -0.26 -19.07 -7.38
CA ASP A 66 1.04 -19.18 -6.74
C ASP A 66 0.99 -20.01 -5.43
N GLY A 67 -0.16 -20.59 -5.11
CA GLY A 67 -0.38 -21.34 -3.88
C GLY A 67 -0.47 -20.49 -2.61
N GLN A 68 -0.28 -19.15 -2.68
CA GLN A 68 -0.18 -18.28 -1.50
C GLN A 68 -1.45 -17.46 -1.22
N THR A 69 -2.57 -17.75 -1.87
CA THR A 69 -3.82 -16.98 -1.71
C THR A 69 -4.25 -16.89 -0.24
N LEU A 70 -4.24 -18.02 0.48
CA LEU A 70 -4.61 -18.04 1.90
C LEU A 70 -3.63 -17.24 2.74
N ALA A 71 -2.32 -17.37 2.53
CA ALA A 71 -1.31 -16.59 3.23
C ALA A 71 -1.50 -15.09 3.00
N ASN A 72 -1.77 -14.66 1.76
CA ASN A 72 -2.06 -13.27 1.40
C ASN A 72 -3.31 -12.72 2.14
N ILE A 73 -4.39 -13.51 2.19
CA ILE A 73 -5.61 -13.13 2.93
C ILE A 73 -5.31 -13.00 4.43
N LEU A 74 -4.59 -13.95 5.03
CA LEU A 74 -4.25 -13.91 6.45
C LEU A 74 -3.33 -12.74 6.79
N HIS A 75 -2.38 -12.37 5.93
CA HIS A 75 -1.58 -11.16 6.09
C HIS A 75 -2.45 -9.90 6.03
N THR A 76 -3.38 -9.82 5.08
CA THR A 76 -4.31 -8.70 4.97
C THR A 76 -5.16 -8.55 6.24
N LEU A 77 -5.66 -9.65 6.78
CA LEU A 77 -6.42 -9.65 8.04
C LEU A 77 -5.55 -9.26 9.23
N SER A 78 -4.30 -9.75 9.30
CA SER A 78 -3.33 -9.39 10.33
C SER A 78 -2.99 -7.89 10.28
N SER A 79 -2.72 -7.33 9.10
CA SER A 79 -2.41 -5.90 8.91
C SER A 79 -3.60 -5.01 9.27
N LYS A 80 -4.80 -5.39 8.84
CA LYS A 80 -6.04 -4.69 9.23
C LYS A 80 -6.30 -4.79 10.72
N GLY A 81 -6.10 -5.96 11.33
CA GLY A 81 -6.20 -6.17 12.76
C GLY A 81 -5.24 -5.29 13.56
N THR A 82 -3.99 -5.18 13.10
CA THR A 82 -2.99 -4.28 13.70
C THR A 82 -3.46 -2.82 13.68
N THR A 83 -3.97 -2.35 12.55
CA THR A 83 -4.53 -0.99 12.44
C THR A 83 -5.73 -0.79 13.37
N GLN A 84 -6.62 -1.76 13.46
CA GLN A 84 -7.78 -1.71 14.36
C GLN A 84 -7.38 -1.65 15.84
N LEU A 85 -6.39 -2.43 16.24
CA LEU A 85 -5.83 -2.40 17.59
C LEU A 85 -5.21 -1.03 17.92
N LEU A 86 -4.45 -0.44 16.98
CA LEU A 86 -3.90 0.90 17.16
C LEU A 86 -4.99 1.96 17.36
N LEU A 87 -6.06 1.89 16.58
CA LEU A 87 -7.22 2.80 16.71
C LEU A 87 -7.92 2.60 18.06
N LEU A 88 -8.12 1.35 18.48
CA LEU A 88 -8.73 1.04 19.77
C LEU A 88 -7.89 1.58 20.93
N PHE A 89 -6.58 1.30 20.96
CA PHE A 89 -5.68 1.83 21.97
C PHE A 89 -5.60 3.35 21.94
N GLY A 90 -5.53 3.95 20.75
CA GLY A 90 -5.56 5.39 20.57
C GLY A 90 -6.83 6.02 21.17
N GLY A 91 -7.99 5.37 20.99
CA GLY A 91 -9.25 5.78 21.63
C GLY A 91 -9.21 5.66 23.16
N ILE A 92 -8.73 4.53 23.70
CA ILE A 92 -8.65 4.27 25.14
C ILE A 92 -7.75 5.28 25.85
N ILE A 93 -6.60 5.66 25.28
CA ILE A 93 -5.68 6.63 25.88
C ILE A 93 -6.00 8.09 25.52
N GLY A 94 -7.14 8.33 24.87
CA GLY A 94 -7.65 9.67 24.59
C GLY A 94 -6.97 10.42 23.43
N LEU A 95 -6.15 9.75 22.58
CA LEU A 95 -5.49 10.41 21.45
C LEU A 95 -6.49 11.02 20.47
N MET A 96 -7.66 10.40 20.28
CA MET A 96 -8.71 10.94 19.40
C MET A 96 -9.22 12.29 19.93
N GLY A 97 -9.44 12.43 21.24
CA GLY A 97 -9.82 13.70 21.85
C GLY A 97 -8.77 14.80 21.66
N LEU A 98 -7.48 14.44 21.66
CA LEU A 98 -6.41 15.39 21.37
C LEU A 98 -6.46 15.90 19.91
N MET A 99 -6.94 15.10 18.96
CA MET A 99 -7.11 15.52 17.57
C MET A 99 -8.30 16.46 17.36
N GLU A 100 -9.27 16.41 18.24
CA GLU A 100 -10.45 17.30 18.21
C GLU A 100 -10.24 18.63 18.94
N ASP A 101 -9.15 18.80 19.72
CA ASP A 101 -8.82 20.06 20.38
C ASP A 101 -8.40 21.13 19.35
N PRO A 102 -9.20 22.21 19.16
CA PRO A 102 -8.91 23.22 18.14
C PRO A 102 -7.71 24.11 18.48
N GLY A 103 -7.33 24.19 19.77
CA GLY A 103 -6.17 24.98 20.23
C GLY A 103 -4.84 24.27 20.13
N ARG A 104 -4.82 23.00 19.68
CA ARG A 104 -3.62 22.19 19.66
C ARG A 104 -2.90 22.23 18.32
N GLY A 105 -1.57 22.44 18.39
CA GLY A 105 -0.66 22.34 17.25
C GLY A 105 -0.69 23.55 16.32
N ILE A 106 -0.11 23.37 15.14
CA ILE A 106 0.05 24.41 14.11
C ILE A 106 -0.75 24.08 12.83
N TRP A 107 -1.64 23.10 12.89
CA TRP A 107 -2.42 22.66 11.73
C TRP A 107 -3.38 23.79 11.29
N PRO A 108 -3.46 24.08 9.97
CA PRO A 108 -4.32 25.16 9.46
C PRO A 108 -5.80 24.71 9.42
N ARG A 109 -6.43 24.64 10.58
CA ARG A 109 -7.81 24.14 10.76
C ARG A 109 -8.87 25.02 10.14
N ASP A 110 -8.54 26.29 9.86
CA ASP A 110 -9.36 27.29 9.16
C ASP A 110 -9.39 27.09 7.63
N TRP A 111 -8.48 26.25 7.09
CA TRP A 111 -8.49 25.93 5.67
C TRP A 111 -9.68 25.03 5.33
N PRO A 112 -10.17 25.08 4.05
CA PRO A 112 -11.13 24.08 3.57
C PRO A 112 -10.62 22.65 3.80
N LEU A 113 -11.51 21.73 4.21
CA LEU A 113 -11.13 20.35 4.53
C LEU A 113 -10.34 19.67 3.41
N ALA A 114 -10.70 19.91 2.14
CA ALA A 114 -9.97 19.36 1.01
C ALA A 114 -8.50 19.81 0.97
N ALA A 115 -8.21 21.07 1.30
CA ALA A 115 -6.83 21.56 1.39
C ALA A 115 -6.08 20.94 2.59
N GLN A 116 -6.76 20.79 3.72
CA GLN A 116 -6.20 20.09 4.88
C GLN A 116 -5.89 18.61 4.58
N VAL A 117 -6.75 17.92 3.83
CA VAL A 117 -6.52 16.53 3.41
C VAL A 117 -5.32 16.44 2.46
N LEU A 118 -5.21 17.34 1.47
CA LEU A 118 -4.06 17.39 0.56
C LEU A 118 -2.74 17.62 1.33
N LEU A 119 -2.74 18.57 2.27
CA LEU A 119 -1.61 18.80 3.16
C LEU A 119 -1.31 17.54 3.99
N GLY A 120 -2.35 16.91 4.54
CA GLY A 120 -2.23 15.67 5.34
C GLY A 120 -1.61 14.52 4.58
N VAL A 121 -1.98 14.34 3.30
CA VAL A 121 -1.39 13.32 2.43
C VAL A 121 0.12 13.57 2.28
N VAL A 122 0.54 14.79 1.96
CA VAL A 122 1.96 15.13 1.78
C VAL A 122 2.75 15.00 3.09
N VAL A 123 2.20 15.49 4.19
CA VAL A 123 2.87 15.46 5.50
C VAL A 123 3.00 14.03 6.03
N ALA A 124 1.94 13.23 5.96
CA ALA A 124 1.94 11.85 6.42
C ALA A 124 2.81 10.93 5.54
N GLU A 125 2.95 11.24 4.27
CA GLU A 125 3.83 10.51 3.34
C GLU A 125 5.31 10.63 3.73
N PHE A 126 5.73 11.72 4.41
CA PHE A 126 7.13 11.90 4.81
C PHE A 126 7.64 10.77 5.73
N PRO A 127 7.01 10.48 6.87
CA PRO A 127 7.44 9.34 7.68
C PRO A 127 7.16 7.98 7.02
N LEU A 128 6.12 7.84 6.19
CA LEU A 128 5.89 6.61 5.39
C LEU A 128 7.06 6.36 4.43
N TYR A 129 7.48 7.37 3.68
CA TYR A 129 8.63 7.31 2.78
C TYR A 129 9.90 6.87 3.52
N TRP A 130 10.23 7.52 4.64
CA TRP A 130 11.44 7.18 5.39
C TRP A 130 11.36 5.81 6.04
N ALA A 131 10.21 5.43 6.60
CA ALA A 131 10.00 4.10 7.14
C ALA A 131 10.17 3.02 6.07
N HIS A 132 9.61 3.25 4.88
CA HIS A 132 9.72 2.35 3.75
C HIS A 132 11.17 2.25 3.24
N ARG A 133 11.82 3.39 3.03
CA ARG A 133 13.22 3.46 2.61
C ARG A 133 14.15 2.75 3.60
N VAL A 134 14.04 3.02 4.88
CA VAL A 134 14.82 2.36 5.92
C VAL A 134 14.48 0.86 6.00
N GLY A 135 13.21 0.49 5.72
CA GLY A 135 12.80 -0.90 5.55
C GLY A 135 13.60 -1.65 4.48
N HIS A 136 13.99 -0.98 3.41
CA HIS A 136 14.86 -1.53 2.36
C HIS A 136 16.37 -1.47 2.69
N GLU A 137 16.81 -0.35 3.25
CA GLU A 137 18.25 -0.06 3.42
C GLU A 137 18.82 -0.61 4.73
N TRP A 138 18.00 -0.86 5.76
CA TRP A 138 18.45 -1.39 7.04
C TRP A 138 18.11 -2.88 7.19
N PRO A 139 19.12 -3.80 7.27
CA PRO A 139 18.88 -5.26 7.31
C PRO A 139 17.99 -5.74 8.46
N PHE A 140 17.94 -4.99 9.56
CA PHE A 140 17.05 -5.31 10.69
C PHE A 140 15.58 -5.13 10.31
N LEU A 141 15.22 -4.05 9.62
CA LEU A 141 13.83 -3.80 9.18
C LEU A 141 13.49 -4.55 7.90
N TRP A 142 14.47 -4.75 7.01
CA TRP A 142 14.30 -5.55 5.80
C TRP A 142 13.70 -6.93 6.08
N ARG A 143 14.11 -7.60 7.17
CA ARG A 143 13.58 -8.92 7.53
C ARG A 143 12.05 -8.97 7.65
N PHE A 144 11.42 -7.87 8.06
CA PHE A 144 9.98 -7.72 8.17
C PHE A 144 9.36 -7.30 6.83
N HIS A 145 10.01 -6.34 6.15
CA HIS A 145 9.56 -5.80 4.88
C HIS A 145 9.73 -6.81 3.73
N ALA A 146 10.71 -7.70 3.82
CA ALA A 146 10.91 -8.79 2.86
C ALA A 146 9.68 -9.71 2.72
N VAL A 147 8.81 -9.80 3.71
CA VAL A 147 7.54 -10.53 3.61
C VAL A 147 6.65 -9.91 2.52
N HIS A 148 6.59 -8.57 2.47
CA HIS A 148 5.87 -7.83 1.44
C HIS A 148 6.52 -8.04 0.05
N HIS A 149 7.83 -7.92 -0.04
CA HIS A 149 8.57 -8.10 -1.29
C HIS A 149 8.72 -9.54 -1.78
N SER A 150 8.40 -10.54 -0.94
CA SER A 150 8.54 -11.96 -1.31
C SER A 150 7.47 -12.47 -2.30
N VAL A 151 6.53 -11.63 -2.71
CA VAL A 151 5.53 -11.97 -3.71
C VAL A 151 6.16 -12.12 -5.09
N ILE A 152 5.77 -13.16 -5.84
CA ILE A 152 6.22 -13.40 -7.22
C ILE A 152 5.25 -12.85 -8.27
N LYS A 153 4.20 -12.21 -7.83
CA LYS A 153 3.19 -11.51 -8.65
C LYS A 153 2.51 -10.43 -7.81
N LEU A 154 2.06 -9.35 -8.46
CA LEU A 154 1.19 -8.36 -7.84
C LEU A 154 -0.24 -8.57 -8.32
N TRP A 155 -1.18 -8.59 -7.39
CA TRP A 155 -2.61 -8.66 -7.62
C TRP A 155 -3.37 -8.19 -6.39
N ILE A 156 -4.66 -7.88 -6.54
CA ILE A 156 -5.46 -7.26 -5.47
C ILE A 156 -5.42 -8.00 -4.13
N VAL A 157 -5.25 -9.33 -4.13
CA VAL A 157 -5.31 -10.13 -2.90
C VAL A 157 -4.07 -9.97 -2.03
N ASN A 158 -2.90 -9.60 -2.62
CA ASN A 158 -1.68 -9.39 -1.84
C ASN A 158 -1.38 -7.92 -1.51
N THR A 159 -2.32 -7.00 -1.74
CA THR A 159 -2.19 -5.59 -1.35
C THR A 159 -1.89 -5.41 0.13
N GLY A 160 -2.50 -6.20 0.99
CA GLY A 160 -2.31 -6.14 2.44
C GLY A 160 -1.28 -7.13 2.98
N ARG A 161 -0.40 -7.70 2.14
CA ARG A 161 0.64 -8.63 2.59
C ARG A 161 1.79 -7.91 3.27
N PHE A 162 1.59 -7.56 4.52
CA PHE A 162 2.62 -6.97 5.38
C PHE A 162 2.81 -7.81 6.64
N HIS A 163 4.04 -7.81 7.15
CA HIS A 163 4.28 -8.26 8.51
C HIS A 163 3.73 -7.20 9.48
N PHE A 164 3.14 -7.59 10.62
CA PHE A 164 2.53 -6.62 11.55
C PHE A 164 3.54 -5.58 12.09
N VAL A 165 4.81 -5.96 12.28
CA VAL A 165 5.88 -5.04 12.66
C VAL A 165 6.12 -3.99 11.56
N ASP A 166 6.09 -4.42 10.28
CA ASP A 166 6.22 -3.51 9.13
C ASP A 166 5.08 -2.46 9.13
N SER A 167 3.85 -2.91 9.35
CA SER A 167 2.70 -2.01 9.49
C SER A 167 2.87 -1.03 10.66
N LEU A 168 3.37 -1.47 11.80
CA LEU A 168 3.55 -0.63 12.99
C LEU A 168 4.56 0.49 12.75
N TYR A 169 5.76 0.18 12.28
CA TYR A 169 6.79 1.22 12.13
C TYR A 169 6.52 2.20 10.99
N LYS A 170 5.59 1.87 10.08
CA LYS A 170 5.08 2.78 9.05
C LYS A 170 3.93 3.66 9.55
N ILE A 171 2.90 3.06 10.14
CA ILE A 171 1.67 3.75 10.53
C ILE A 171 1.90 4.67 11.75
N VAL A 172 2.62 4.18 12.78
CA VAL A 172 2.78 4.94 14.04
C VAL A 172 3.47 6.28 13.83
N PRO A 173 4.61 6.40 13.12
CA PRO A 173 5.23 7.70 12.87
C PRO A 173 4.36 8.61 11.98
N SER A 174 3.64 8.04 11.00
CA SER A 174 2.80 8.81 10.09
C SER A 174 1.62 9.47 10.81
N VAL A 175 0.86 8.68 11.56
CA VAL A 175 -0.26 9.19 12.36
C VAL A 175 0.25 10.05 13.52
N GLY A 176 1.38 9.67 14.14
CA GLY A 176 2.02 10.41 15.21
C GLY A 176 2.43 11.83 14.80
N LEU A 177 2.96 12.01 13.59
CA LEU A 177 3.30 13.33 13.06
C LEU A 177 2.04 14.19 12.87
N LEU A 178 0.97 13.64 12.27
CA LEU A 178 -0.29 14.36 12.13
C LEU A 178 -0.87 14.78 13.49
N LEU A 179 -0.84 13.87 14.46
CA LEU A 179 -1.28 14.15 15.83
C LEU A 179 -0.44 15.27 16.47
N ALA A 180 0.89 15.22 16.33
CA ALA A 180 1.80 16.22 16.87
C ALA A 180 1.56 17.61 16.28
N LEU A 181 1.24 17.68 14.99
CA LEU A 181 0.91 18.93 14.29
C LEU A 181 -0.51 19.44 14.59
N GLY A 182 -1.36 18.65 15.25
CA GLY A 182 -2.74 19.01 15.55
C GLY A 182 -3.74 18.83 14.41
N ALA A 183 -3.46 17.91 13.47
CA ALA A 183 -4.41 17.58 12.40
C ALA A 183 -5.71 17.02 12.99
N PRO A 184 -6.90 17.41 12.49
CA PRO A 184 -8.16 16.89 12.98
C PRO A 184 -8.38 15.43 12.54
N LEU A 185 -9.17 14.68 13.29
CA LEU A 185 -9.48 13.28 13.04
C LEU A 185 -10.03 13.06 11.62
N ALA A 186 -10.83 14.01 11.10
CA ALA A 186 -11.34 13.96 9.74
C ALA A 186 -10.22 13.84 8.68
N VAL A 187 -9.09 14.53 8.85
CA VAL A 187 -7.94 14.42 7.95
C VAL A 187 -7.35 13.00 7.99
N VAL A 188 -7.22 12.40 9.16
CA VAL A 188 -6.71 11.03 9.32
C VAL A 188 -7.64 10.00 8.68
N ILE A 189 -8.96 10.17 8.83
CA ILE A 189 -9.96 9.29 8.20
C ILE A 189 -9.86 9.37 6.66
N TRP A 190 -9.76 10.60 6.11
CA TRP A 190 -9.58 10.78 4.66
C TRP A 190 -8.27 10.21 4.15
N LEU A 191 -7.17 10.43 4.87
CA LEU A 191 -5.87 9.85 4.53
C LEU A 191 -5.94 8.32 4.52
N SER A 192 -6.55 7.71 5.53
CA SER A 192 -6.69 6.25 5.61
C SER A 192 -7.48 5.68 4.43
N ALA A 193 -8.55 6.37 4.01
CA ALA A 193 -9.32 5.99 2.84
C ALA A 193 -8.51 6.13 1.54
N PHE A 194 -7.83 7.25 1.37
CA PHE A 194 -6.98 7.54 0.22
C PHE A 194 -5.88 6.49 0.06
N THR A 195 -5.13 6.21 1.15
CA THR A 195 -4.08 5.17 1.18
C THR A 195 -4.65 3.78 0.87
N GLY A 196 -5.82 3.45 1.42
CA GLY A 196 -6.48 2.17 1.15
C GLY A 196 -6.85 1.98 -0.33
N PHE A 197 -7.35 3.03 -0.98
CA PHE A 197 -7.70 2.98 -2.40
C PHE A 197 -6.46 2.95 -3.30
N ILE A 198 -5.47 3.81 -3.05
CA ILE A 198 -4.21 3.80 -3.81
C ILE A 198 -3.50 2.45 -3.66
N GLY A 199 -3.36 1.92 -2.44
CA GLY A 199 -2.70 0.64 -2.20
C GLY A 199 -3.34 -0.50 -3.00
N MET A 200 -4.68 -0.54 -3.09
CA MET A 200 -5.38 -1.52 -3.92
C MET A 200 -5.08 -1.34 -5.42
N LEU A 201 -5.02 -0.11 -5.88
CA LEU A 201 -4.71 0.21 -7.27
C LEU A 201 -3.25 -0.06 -7.63
N THR A 202 -2.29 0.22 -6.75
CA THR A 202 -0.85 -0.01 -7.02
C THR A 202 -0.51 -1.50 -7.13
N HIS A 203 -1.17 -2.35 -6.36
CA HIS A 203 -0.93 -3.79 -6.37
C HIS A 203 -1.68 -4.54 -7.48
N CYS A 204 -2.68 -3.94 -8.13
CA CYS A 204 -3.49 -4.67 -9.09
C CYS A 204 -2.71 -5.12 -10.34
N ASN A 205 -3.05 -6.30 -10.85
CA ASN A 205 -2.53 -6.84 -12.11
C ASN A 205 -3.34 -6.34 -13.31
N VAL A 206 -3.58 -5.04 -13.39
CA VAL A 206 -4.32 -4.44 -14.51
C VAL A 206 -3.37 -3.62 -15.38
N GLU A 207 -3.50 -3.72 -16.69
CA GLU A 207 -2.77 -2.84 -17.60
C GLU A 207 -3.33 -1.41 -17.48
N MET A 208 -2.56 -0.51 -16.87
CA MET A 208 -2.91 0.89 -16.66
C MET A 208 -1.81 1.81 -17.17
N ARG A 209 -2.20 2.86 -17.90
CA ARG A 209 -1.30 3.81 -18.56
C ARG A 209 -1.59 5.22 -18.03
N LEU A 210 -0.88 5.59 -16.98
CA LEU A 210 -1.18 6.84 -16.26
C LEU A 210 -0.39 8.05 -16.77
N GLY A 211 0.69 7.86 -17.53
CA GLY A 211 1.47 8.96 -18.08
C GLY A 211 1.92 9.96 -17.02
N PRO A 212 1.53 11.27 -17.14
CA PRO A 212 1.95 12.29 -16.19
C PRO A 212 1.47 12.09 -14.75
N LEU A 213 0.37 11.34 -14.51
CA LEU A 213 -0.11 11.05 -13.16
C LEU A 213 0.90 10.25 -12.33
N SER A 214 1.79 9.49 -12.98
CA SER A 214 2.89 8.78 -12.31
C SER A 214 3.93 9.72 -11.66
N TRP A 215 3.96 11.01 -12.01
CA TRP A 215 4.79 11.99 -11.32
C TRP A 215 4.16 12.48 -10.01
N ILE A 216 2.86 12.30 -9.86
CA ILE A 216 2.10 12.77 -8.70
C ILE A 216 1.80 11.62 -7.74
N PHE A 217 1.33 10.50 -8.28
CA PHE A 217 0.83 9.37 -7.49
C PHE A 217 1.70 8.13 -7.66
N ASN A 218 1.75 7.31 -6.60
CA ASN A 218 2.25 5.96 -6.74
C ASN A 218 1.28 5.15 -7.62
N THR A 219 1.79 4.64 -8.71
CA THR A 219 1.00 3.95 -9.73
C THR A 219 1.40 2.48 -9.83
N PRO A 220 0.55 1.61 -10.42
CA PRO A 220 0.92 0.20 -10.63
C PRO A 220 2.26 0.03 -11.34
N GLU A 221 2.58 0.92 -12.30
CA GLU A 221 3.86 0.88 -13.03
C GLU A 221 5.04 1.13 -12.10
N LEU A 222 4.98 2.20 -11.28
CA LEU A 222 6.05 2.57 -10.36
C LEU A 222 6.26 1.49 -9.29
N HIS A 223 5.17 0.95 -8.78
CA HIS A 223 5.22 -0.07 -7.73
C HIS A 223 5.74 -1.42 -8.24
N ARG A 224 5.49 -1.77 -9.52
CA ARG A 224 6.10 -2.95 -10.15
C ARG A 224 7.61 -2.81 -10.29
N TRP A 225 8.12 -1.63 -10.61
CA TRP A 225 9.55 -1.34 -10.57
C TRP A 225 10.12 -1.54 -9.17
N HIS A 226 9.42 -1.05 -8.16
CA HIS A 226 9.80 -1.18 -6.77
C HIS A 226 9.86 -2.66 -6.30
N HIS A 227 9.04 -3.54 -6.85
CA HIS A 227 9.09 -4.99 -6.58
C HIS A 227 10.09 -5.77 -7.45
N SER A 228 10.92 -5.10 -8.25
CA SER A 228 11.97 -5.75 -9.05
C SER A 228 12.98 -6.50 -8.19
N LYS A 229 13.53 -7.60 -8.72
CA LYS A 229 14.69 -8.29 -8.12
C LYS A 229 16.01 -7.55 -8.31
N ASP A 230 16.06 -6.54 -9.16
CA ASP A 230 17.23 -5.66 -9.31
C ASP A 230 17.16 -4.53 -8.29
N LEU A 231 18.09 -4.52 -7.32
CA LEU A 231 18.12 -3.52 -6.25
C LEU A 231 18.29 -2.08 -6.77
N ARG A 232 18.82 -1.87 -7.98
CA ARG A 232 18.89 -0.54 -8.59
C ARG A 232 17.51 0.01 -8.95
N GLU A 233 16.54 -0.87 -9.17
CA GLU A 233 15.13 -0.56 -9.44
C GLU A 233 14.30 -0.65 -8.16
N ALA A 234 14.48 -1.71 -7.38
CA ALA A 234 13.72 -1.98 -6.17
C ALA A 234 13.94 -0.93 -5.07
N ASN A 235 15.20 -0.41 -4.95
CA ASN A 235 15.53 0.65 -4.00
C ASN A 235 15.17 2.04 -4.56
N LYS A 236 13.97 2.14 -5.12
CA LYS A 236 13.35 3.34 -5.70
C LYS A 236 11.85 3.33 -5.43
N ASN A 237 11.17 4.47 -5.65
CA ASN A 237 9.73 4.60 -5.54
C ASN A 237 9.18 4.16 -4.17
N TYR A 238 9.74 4.70 -3.10
CA TYR A 238 9.38 4.35 -1.72
C TYR A 238 8.08 4.99 -1.23
N CYS A 239 7.61 6.08 -1.86
CA CYS A 239 6.33 6.68 -1.50
C CYS A 239 5.18 5.69 -1.71
N GLU A 240 4.23 5.65 -0.76
CA GLU A 240 3.09 4.76 -0.82
C GLU A 240 1.89 5.38 -1.56
N ASN A 241 1.75 6.71 -1.50
CA ASN A 241 0.62 7.45 -2.06
C ASN A 241 1.02 8.47 -3.12
N VAL A 242 1.85 9.45 -2.75
CA VAL A 242 2.24 10.59 -3.61
C VAL A 242 3.75 10.69 -3.72
N MET A 243 4.26 10.85 -4.94
CA MET A 243 5.69 10.71 -5.28
C MET A 243 6.57 11.90 -4.87
N VAL A 244 6.04 12.84 -4.12
CA VAL A 244 6.72 14.10 -3.78
C VAL A 244 8.07 13.87 -3.09
N TRP A 245 8.16 12.90 -2.19
CA TRP A 245 9.40 12.62 -1.44
C TRP A 245 10.41 11.82 -2.27
N ASP A 246 9.97 10.91 -3.14
CA ASP A 246 10.86 10.25 -4.11
C ASP A 246 11.46 11.26 -5.08
N LEU A 247 10.69 12.23 -5.55
CA LEU A 247 11.19 13.32 -6.39
C LEU A 247 12.19 14.19 -5.63
N MET A 248 11.88 14.56 -4.39
CA MET A 248 12.72 15.42 -3.56
C MET A 248 14.03 14.76 -3.18
N PHE A 249 14.02 13.46 -2.86
CA PHE A 249 15.22 12.73 -2.42
C PHE A 249 15.91 11.93 -3.53
N GLY A 250 15.49 12.07 -4.79
CA GLY A 250 16.13 11.45 -5.96
C GLY A 250 15.96 9.93 -6.05
N THR A 251 14.90 9.41 -5.43
CA THR A 251 14.56 7.97 -5.47
C THR A 251 13.42 7.64 -6.42
N TYR A 252 12.86 8.64 -7.12
CA TYR A 252 11.90 8.40 -8.19
C TYR A 252 12.57 7.65 -9.36
N PHE A 253 11.95 6.58 -9.82
CA PHE A 253 12.43 5.79 -10.95
C PHE A 253 11.27 5.37 -11.86
N ARG A 254 11.42 5.64 -13.14
CA ARG A 254 10.52 5.20 -14.19
C ARG A 254 11.32 5.06 -15.49
N GLU A 255 11.26 3.89 -16.12
CA GLU A 255 11.87 3.64 -17.41
C GLU A 255 10.80 3.73 -18.50
N SER A 256 10.97 4.65 -19.46
CA SER A 256 9.97 4.88 -20.51
C SER A 256 10.08 3.89 -21.69
N HIS A 257 11.25 3.29 -21.86
CA HIS A 257 11.56 2.42 -23.00
C HIS A 257 11.40 0.93 -22.70
N ARG A 258 11.18 0.58 -21.44
CA ARG A 258 11.07 -0.78 -20.96
C ARG A 258 9.87 -0.91 -20.01
N ARG A 259 9.21 -2.05 -20.03
CA ARG A 259 8.17 -2.39 -19.03
C ARG A 259 8.82 -2.86 -17.73
N PRO A 260 8.16 -2.67 -16.59
CA PRO A 260 8.56 -3.32 -15.36
C PRO A 260 8.74 -4.83 -15.55
N PRO A 261 9.69 -5.47 -14.85
CA PRO A 261 9.94 -6.91 -15.01
C PRO A 261 8.71 -7.73 -14.56
N ALA A 262 8.44 -8.82 -15.28
CA ALA A 262 7.43 -9.80 -14.85
C ALA A 262 7.97 -10.71 -13.73
N ASP A 263 9.28 -10.95 -13.70
CA ASP A 263 9.97 -11.70 -12.65
C ASP A 263 10.32 -10.75 -11.49
N ILE A 264 9.41 -10.66 -10.54
CA ILE A 264 9.50 -9.80 -9.36
C ILE A 264 9.72 -10.62 -8.08
N GLY A 265 9.97 -9.93 -6.98
CA GLY A 265 10.12 -10.53 -5.66
C GLY A 265 11.52 -10.38 -5.08
N ILE A 266 11.91 -11.28 -4.22
CA ILE A 266 13.24 -11.33 -3.59
C ILE A 266 14.02 -12.55 -4.09
N ARG A 267 15.35 -12.51 -3.93
CA ARG A 267 16.23 -13.65 -4.28
C ARG A 267 16.33 -14.67 -3.17
N GLU A 268 16.13 -14.21 -1.94
CA GLU A 268 16.16 -15.04 -0.75
C GLU A 268 14.91 -15.93 -0.70
N PHE A 269 15.06 -17.12 -0.11
CA PHE A 269 13.92 -17.99 0.14
C PHE A 269 12.96 -17.36 1.16
N MET A 270 11.67 -17.45 0.87
CA MET A 270 10.59 -17.12 1.81
C MET A 270 9.61 -18.30 1.83
N PRO A 271 9.30 -18.88 3.01
CA PRO A 271 8.38 -20.00 3.07
C PRO A 271 6.97 -19.60 2.61
N PRO A 272 6.18 -20.54 2.02
CA PRO A 272 4.88 -20.21 1.45
C PRO A 272 3.76 -20.04 2.48
N ARG A 273 3.93 -20.58 3.71
CA ARG A 273 2.87 -20.59 4.72
C ARG A 273 2.88 -19.31 5.56
N PHE A 274 1.72 -18.78 5.87
CA PHE A 274 1.53 -17.54 6.66
C PHE A 274 2.28 -17.58 7.99
N VAL A 275 2.14 -18.67 8.78
CA VAL A 275 2.76 -18.76 10.11
C VAL A 275 4.28 -18.73 10.00
N ASP A 276 4.83 -19.42 9.01
CA ASP A 276 6.28 -19.45 8.79
C ASP A 276 6.78 -18.06 8.37
N GLN A 277 6.01 -17.33 7.55
CA GLN A 277 6.33 -15.94 7.14
C GLN A 277 6.29 -14.96 8.32
N ILE A 278 5.33 -15.09 9.24
CA ILE A 278 5.27 -14.29 10.48
C ILE A 278 6.46 -14.59 11.39
N MET A 279 6.86 -15.86 11.50
CA MET A 279 8.00 -16.26 12.35
C MET A 279 9.35 -16.01 11.69
N TRP A 280 9.41 -15.94 10.37
CA TRP A 280 10.64 -15.82 9.57
C TRP A 280 11.62 -14.73 10.02
N PRO A 281 11.17 -13.49 10.32
CA PRO A 281 12.05 -12.44 10.80
C PRO A 281 12.77 -12.73 12.12
N PHE A 282 12.21 -13.60 12.94
CA PHE A 282 12.70 -13.89 14.30
C PHE A 282 13.60 -15.13 14.37
N LEU A 283 13.65 -15.92 13.29
CA LEU A 283 14.42 -17.16 13.26
C LEU A 283 15.93 -16.90 13.10
N SER A 284 16.73 -17.77 13.73
CA SER A 284 18.16 -17.89 13.45
C SER A 284 18.41 -18.40 12.03
N GLN A 285 19.64 -18.29 11.54
CA GLN A 285 20.01 -18.83 10.22
C GLN A 285 19.80 -20.36 10.14
N GLU A 286 20.11 -21.08 11.20
CA GLU A 286 19.87 -22.53 11.29
C GLU A 286 18.38 -22.87 11.19
N GLY A 287 17.51 -22.13 11.92
CA GLY A 287 16.07 -22.31 11.85
C GLY A 287 15.51 -22.03 10.46
N LYS A 288 16.04 -21.01 9.76
CA LYS A 288 15.66 -20.71 8.37
C LYS A 288 16.05 -21.84 7.43
N GLN A 289 17.27 -22.36 7.54
CA GLN A 289 17.74 -23.49 6.73
C GLN A 289 16.89 -24.75 6.94
N GLN A 290 16.50 -25.06 8.18
CA GLN A 290 15.65 -26.20 8.46
C GLN A 290 14.28 -26.11 7.77
N ILE A 291 13.64 -24.94 7.80
CA ILE A 291 12.37 -24.70 7.12
C ILE A 291 12.55 -24.77 5.60
N GLU A 292 13.61 -24.18 5.05
CA GLU A 292 13.88 -24.20 3.61
C GLU A 292 14.07 -25.64 3.11
N VAL A 293 14.87 -26.46 3.81
CA VAL A 293 15.06 -27.87 3.47
C VAL A 293 13.74 -28.64 3.57
N GLY A 294 12.97 -28.41 4.63
CA GLY A 294 11.64 -29.04 4.78
C GLY A 294 10.68 -28.70 3.65
N CYS A 295 10.65 -27.46 3.21
CA CYS A 295 9.82 -27.04 2.09
C CYS A 295 10.25 -27.67 0.75
N ARG A 296 11.56 -27.79 0.51
CA ARG A 296 12.10 -28.41 -0.74
C ARG A 296 11.87 -29.92 -0.82
N LEU A 297 11.69 -30.60 0.32
CA LEU A 297 11.38 -32.03 0.35
C LEU A 297 9.90 -32.35 0.08
N ILE A 298 9.02 -31.36 0.17
CA ILE A 298 7.57 -31.52 0.01
C ILE A 298 7.09 -30.98 -1.36
N SER A 299 7.88 -30.17 -2.04
CA SER A 299 7.61 -29.60 -3.37
C SER A 299 8.03 -30.56 -4.48
#